data_e0ef61321d7cc9adc3da09636daf6844
#
_entry.id   e0ef61321d7cc9adc3da09636daf6844
#
_cell.length_a   1.000
_cell.length_b   1.000
_cell.length_c   1.000
_cell.angle_alpha   90.00
_cell.angle_beta   90.00
_cell.angle_gamma   90.00
#
_symmetry.space_group_name_H-M   'P 1'
#
loop_
_entity.id
_entity.type
_entity.pdbx_description
1 polymer ?
#
loop_
_entity_poly.entity_id
_entity_poly.type
_entity_poly.pdbx_seq_one_letter_code
_entity_poly.pdbx_strand_id
1 'polypeptide(L)'
;MDVILSGLSLLHEPDEIIEIRSIDPKPVISGYFRADSPAIAKELSRYPNRTFYQTMNRVKSACYAREQHERLVERPHETTTDGDIAGYQWLLIDADPVRPSGVSASREEKEAARRVAGMTMKKLMTMGFSEPIVADSGNGYHLLFHIHASPKEKQVLADFLAVLDMWFSTEQVKIDTAVFNPARITKLYGTIATKGASTPERPHRRSGIIRKPEKVEATSMTLIRNIAAERQKAVSPQENPRQRGAASSFDLDQFLSDHHIEV
;
A
#
# COMPACT_ATOMS: atom_id res chain seq x y z
N MET A 1 21.64 5.28 -0.79
CA MET A 1 21.53 4.81 -2.19
C MET A 1 21.05 3.38 -2.22
N ASP A 2 21.77 2.48 -1.60
CA ASP A 2 21.47 1.03 -1.57
C ASP A 2 20.07 0.68 -1.09
N VAL A 3 19.51 1.45 -0.13
CA VAL A 3 18.18 1.18 0.43
C VAL A 3 17.06 1.37 -0.61
N ILE A 4 17.16 2.36 -1.49
CA ILE A 4 16.13 2.61 -2.53
C ILE A 4 16.19 1.49 -3.57
N LEU A 5 17.38 1.20 -4.12
CA LEU A 5 17.55 0.14 -5.11
C LEU A 5 17.21 -1.24 -4.53
N SER A 6 17.58 -1.51 -3.27
CA SER A 6 17.16 -2.73 -2.58
C SER A 6 15.64 -2.82 -2.40
N GLY A 7 14.97 -1.71 -2.13
CA GLY A 7 13.51 -1.66 -2.07
C GLY A 7 12.86 -1.93 -3.43
N LEU A 8 13.41 -1.36 -4.49
CA LEU A 8 12.95 -1.59 -5.86
C LEU A 8 13.14 -3.04 -6.30
N SER A 9 14.32 -3.62 -6.06
CA SER A 9 14.62 -5.02 -6.42
C SER A 9 13.80 -6.07 -5.68
N LEU A 10 13.12 -5.70 -4.59
CA LEU A 10 12.15 -6.58 -3.91
C LEU A 10 10.76 -6.53 -4.54
N LEU A 11 10.42 -5.43 -5.20
CA LEU A 11 9.09 -5.21 -5.75
C LEU A 11 9.02 -5.41 -7.26
N HIS A 12 10.14 -5.30 -7.96
CA HIS A 12 10.22 -5.30 -9.41
C HIS A 12 11.33 -6.20 -9.90
N GLU A 13 11.12 -6.80 -11.07
CA GLU A 13 12.20 -7.48 -11.81
C GLU A 13 13.16 -6.44 -12.40
N PRO A 14 14.44 -6.80 -12.60
CA PRO A 14 15.35 -5.98 -13.39
C PRO A 14 14.71 -5.63 -14.74
N ASP A 15 15.06 -4.50 -15.30
CA ASP A 15 14.50 -4.01 -16.59
C ASP A 15 12.99 -3.70 -16.59
N GLU A 16 12.23 -3.99 -15.54
CA GLU A 16 10.83 -3.63 -15.46
C GLU A 16 10.67 -2.11 -15.46
N ILE A 17 9.72 -1.61 -16.25
CA ILE A 17 9.45 -0.17 -16.31
C ILE A 17 8.57 0.23 -15.13
N ILE A 18 9.06 1.21 -14.39
CA ILE A 18 8.35 1.85 -13.28
C ILE A 18 8.21 3.35 -13.55
N GLU A 19 7.14 3.94 -13.03
CA GLU A 19 7.05 5.38 -12.90
C GLU A 19 7.44 5.80 -11.48
N ILE A 20 8.34 6.76 -11.37
CA ILE A 20 8.64 7.47 -10.13
C ILE A 20 7.96 8.83 -10.19
N ARG A 21 7.16 9.14 -9.16
CA ARG A 21 6.32 10.34 -9.12
C ARG A 21 6.42 11.06 -7.79
N SER A 22 6.41 12.39 -7.82
CA SER A 22 6.17 13.26 -6.67
C SER A 22 4.97 14.15 -6.95
N ILE A 23 4.00 14.15 -6.04
CA ILE A 23 2.73 14.86 -6.20
C ILE A 23 2.76 16.22 -5.51
N ASP A 24 3.35 16.28 -4.33
CA ASP A 24 3.46 17.46 -3.50
C ASP A 24 4.89 17.73 -3.07
N PRO A 25 5.31 19.02 -2.98
CA PRO A 25 4.56 20.21 -3.41
C PRO A 25 4.40 20.28 -4.93
N LYS A 26 3.44 21.07 -5.43
CA LYS A 26 3.29 21.32 -6.87
C LYS A 26 4.53 22.02 -7.46
N PRO A 27 4.87 21.84 -8.73
CA PRO A 27 4.17 21.01 -9.72
C PRO A 27 4.40 19.51 -9.50
N VAL A 28 3.57 18.66 -10.09
CA VAL A 28 3.83 17.21 -10.18
C VAL A 28 5.14 16.99 -10.92
N ILE A 29 5.94 16.05 -10.43
CA ILE A 29 7.17 15.58 -11.07
C ILE A 29 6.98 14.09 -11.33
N SER A 30 7.33 13.63 -12.51
CA SER A 30 7.26 12.21 -12.87
C SER A 30 8.32 11.84 -13.89
N GLY A 31 8.67 10.56 -13.96
CA GLY A 31 9.54 9.99 -14.96
C GLY A 31 9.50 8.48 -14.95
N TYR A 32 9.81 7.89 -16.11
CA TYR A 32 9.83 6.45 -16.30
C TYR A 32 11.27 5.95 -16.29
N PHE A 33 11.49 4.87 -15.52
CA PHE A 33 12.80 4.28 -15.27
C PHE A 33 12.73 2.77 -15.41
N ARG A 34 13.87 2.14 -15.70
CA ARG A 34 14.06 0.73 -15.39
C ARG A 34 14.25 0.60 -13.89
N ALA A 35 13.68 -0.43 -13.28
CA ALA A 35 13.68 -0.58 -11.82
C ALA A 35 15.07 -0.66 -11.19
N ASP A 36 16.06 -1.15 -11.95
CA ASP A 36 17.45 -1.27 -11.53
C ASP A 36 18.35 -0.09 -12.01
N SER A 37 17.76 0.94 -12.60
CA SER A 37 18.51 2.05 -13.18
C SER A 37 19.32 2.84 -12.15
N PRO A 38 20.62 3.02 -12.37
CA PRO A 38 21.46 3.87 -11.53
C PRO A 38 21.11 5.36 -11.64
N ALA A 39 20.37 5.76 -12.69
CA ALA A 39 19.94 7.14 -12.88
C ALA A 39 18.93 7.60 -11.81
N ILE A 40 18.15 6.68 -11.23
CA ILE A 40 17.13 6.98 -10.21
C ILE A 40 17.71 7.87 -9.11
N ALA A 41 18.82 7.49 -8.56
CA ALA A 41 19.43 8.19 -7.45
C ALA A 41 19.86 9.62 -7.79
N LYS A 42 20.45 9.79 -8.97
CA LYS A 42 20.85 11.11 -9.48
C LYS A 42 19.62 12.00 -9.67
N GLU A 43 18.57 11.46 -10.25
CA GLU A 43 17.35 12.21 -10.50
C GLU A 43 16.61 12.60 -9.20
N LEU A 44 16.54 11.70 -8.22
CA LEU A 44 15.95 11.99 -6.91
C LEU A 44 16.72 13.10 -6.16
N SER A 45 18.05 13.13 -6.29
CA SER A 45 18.89 14.14 -5.62
C SER A 45 18.63 15.57 -6.10
N ARG A 46 18.02 15.74 -7.27
CA ARG A 46 17.62 17.07 -7.78
C ARG A 46 16.46 17.68 -6.97
N TYR A 47 15.74 16.84 -6.21
CA TYR A 47 14.52 17.25 -5.50
C TYR A 47 14.54 16.76 -4.04
N PRO A 48 15.46 17.25 -3.18
CA PRO A 48 15.73 16.69 -1.86
C PRO A 48 14.57 16.81 -0.86
N ASN A 49 13.64 17.74 -1.07
CA ASN A 49 12.54 18.03 -0.14
C ASN A 49 11.19 17.48 -0.62
N ARG A 50 11.20 16.41 -1.43
CA ARG A 50 9.99 15.82 -1.96
C ARG A 50 9.78 14.39 -1.50
N THR A 51 8.51 14.05 -1.28
CA THR A 51 8.11 12.66 -1.11
C THR A 51 7.96 12.02 -2.48
N PHE A 52 8.60 10.86 -2.67
CA PHE A 52 8.52 10.10 -3.90
C PHE A 52 7.69 8.84 -3.72
N TYR A 53 7.03 8.50 -4.81
CA TYR A 53 6.20 7.31 -4.98
C TYR A 53 6.66 6.57 -6.22
N GLN A 54 6.31 5.28 -6.30
CA GLN A 54 6.54 4.43 -7.45
C GLN A 54 5.27 3.69 -7.82
N THR A 55 5.09 3.34 -9.10
CA THR A 55 4.10 2.34 -9.49
C THR A 55 4.49 1.01 -8.89
N MET A 56 3.54 0.27 -8.34
CA MET A 56 3.82 -1.03 -7.70
C MET A 56 3.42 -2.22 -8.57
N ASN A 57 2.70 -1.97 -9.64
CA ASN A 57 2.22 -2.98 -10.56
C ASN A 57 2.87 -2.80 -11.94
N ARG A 58 2.86 -3.87 -12.73
CA ARG A 58 3.57 -3.93 -14.01
C ARG A 58 3.07 -2.89 -15.02
N VAL A 59 3.89 -1.89 -15.27
CA VAL A 59 3.64 -0.85 -16.28
C VAL A 59 3.95 -1.43 -17.67
N LYS A 60 3.12 -1.11 -18.66
CA LYS A 60 3.38 -1.47 -20.07
C LYS A 60 4.66 -0.78 -20.56
N SER A 61 5.51 -1.52 -21.26
CA SER A 61 6.81 -1.03 -21.74
C SER A 61 6.71 0.21 -22.64
N ALA A 62 5.61 0.36 -23.38
CA ALA A 62 5.37 1.55 -24.21
C ALA A 62 5.38 2.86 -23.42
N CYS A 63 5.07 2.84 -22.12
CA CYS A 63 5.09 4.05 -21.29
C CYS A 63 6.51 4.63 -21.12
N TYR A 64 7.55 3.80 -21.29
CA TYR A 64 8.93 4.25 -21.21
C TYR A 64 9.31 5.32 -22.24
N ALA A 65 8.56 5.40 -23.35
CA ALA A 65 8.79 6.37 -24.42
C ALA A 65 8.01 7.69 -24.27
N ARG A 66 7.21 7.85 -23.19
CA ARG A 66 6.34 9.02 -23.03
C ARG A 66 7.08 10.30 -22.73
N GLU A 67 8.18 10.20 -21.98
CA GLU A 67 8.97 11.34 -21.54
C GLU A 67 10.45 11.07 -21.84
N GLN A 68 11.33 11.94 -21.36
CA GLN A 68 12.78 11.69 -21.47
C GLN A 68 13.12 10.45 -20.64
N HIS A 69 13.74 9.49 -21.27
CA HIS A 69 14.14 8.24 -20.63
C HIS A 69 14.99 8.51 -19.40
N GLU A 70 14.67 7.83 -18.30
CA GLU A 70 15.46 7.84 -17.07
C GLU A 70 15.66 9.24 -16.46
N ARG A 71 14.64 10.12 -16.63
CA ARG A 71 14.64 11.49 -16.08
C ARG A 71 13.33 11.85 -15.43
N LEU A 72 13.43 12.59 -14.34
CA LEU A 72 12.28 13.26 -13.73
C LEU A 72 12.02 14.60 -14.43
N VAL A 73 10.80 14.79 -14.89
CA VAL A 73 10.35 16.03 -15.54
C VAL A 73 9.24 16.67 -14.71
N GLU A 74 9.24 18.00 -14.67
CA GLU A 74 8.17 18.77 -14.05
C GLU A 74 7.01 18.95 -15.04
N ARG A 75 5.79 18.88 -14.52
CA ARG A 75 4.56 18.97 -15.32
C ARG A 75 4.56 17.97 -16.48
N PRO A 76 4.71 16.66 -16.19
CA PRO A 76 4.72 15.64 -17.24
C PRO A 76 3.44 15.73 -18.05
N HIS A 77 3.51 15.41 -19.35
CA HIS A 77 2.35 15.36 -20.23
C HIS A 77 1.31 14.38 -19.73
N GLU A 78 1.78 13.18 -19.36
CA GLU A 78 0.96 12.09 -18.86
C GLU A 78 1.66 11.39 -17.71
N THR A 79 0.87 10.84 -16.81
CA THR A 79 1.30 9.91 -15.78
C THR A 79 0.60 8.58 -15.99
N THR A 80 1.14 7.50 -15.39
CA THR A 80 0.55 6.16 -15.50
C THR A 80 -0.92 6.15 -15.05
N THR A 81 -1.78 5.61 -15.90
CA THR A 81 -3.21 5.38 -15.67
C THR A 81 -3.49 3.88 -15.50
N ASP A 82 -4.71 3.53 -15.07
CA ASP A 82 -5.13 2.12 -14.97
C ASP A 82 -4.99 1.36 -16.30
N GLY A 83 -5.19 2.05 -17.43
CA GLY A 83 -5.03 1.48 -18.77
C GLY A 83 -3.59 1.14 -19.14
N ASP A 84 -2.62 1.68 -18.44
CA ASP A 84 -1.19 1.46 -18.67
C ASP A 84 -0.62 0.28 -17.89
N ILE A 85 -1.40 -0.32 -17.03
CA ILE A 85 -0.99 -1.47 -16.22
C ILE A 85 -1.30 -2.77 -16.95
N ALA A 86 -0.30 -3.62 -17.09
CA ALA A 86 -0.41 -4.94 -17.72
C ALA A 86 -1.00 -5.99 -16.78
N GLY A 87 -0.79 -5.87 -15.48
CA GLY A 87 -1.28 -6.78 -14.44
C GLY A 87 -0.91 -6.33 -13.05
N TYR A 88 -1.65 -6.83 -12.07
CA TYR A 88 -1.29 -6.68 -10.67
C TYR A 88 -0.16 -7.65 -10.31
N GLN A 89 0.85 -7.12 -9.63
CA GLN A 89 1.92 -7.88 -8.97
C GLN A 89 1.77 -7.82 -7.46
N TRP A 90 1.22 -6.73 -6.96
CA TRP A 90 1.11 -6.46 -5.52
C TRP A 90 -0.29 -6.03 -5.14
N LEU A 91 -0.78 -6.61 -4.04
CA LEU A 91 -1.91 -6.13 -3.29
C LEU A 91 -1.37 -5.31 -2.11
N LEU A 92 -1.66 -4.01 -2.10
CA LEU A 92 -1.31 -3.12 -1.00
C LEU A 92 -2.43 -3.08 0.03
N ILE A 93 -2.08 -3.29 1.29
CA ILE A 93 -2.92 -2.94 2.44
C ILE A 93 -2.20 -1.81 3.16
N ASP A 94 -2.82 -0.64 3.20
CA ASP A 94 -2.28 0.56 3.84
C ASP A 94 -3.04 0.83 5.14
N ALA A 95 -2.37 0.64 6.27
CA ALA A 95 -2.87 0.97 7.60
C ALA A 95 -2.37 2.37 7.97
N ASP A 96 -3.22 3.39 7.77
CA ASP A 96 -2.88 4.79 8.00
C ASP A 96 -3.60 5.34 9.26
N PRO A 97 -2.89 6.00 10.18
CA PRO A 97 -3.53 6.56 11.37
C PRO A 97 -4.41 7.75 11.02
N VAL A 98 -5.57 7.84 11.69
CA VAL A 98 -6.46 8.98 11.60
C VAL A 98 -5.79 10.19 12.24
N ARG A 99 -5.60 11.25 11.46
CA ARG A 99 -4.92 12.48 11.88
C ARG A 99 -5.39 13.69 11.07
N PRO A 100 -5.10 14.92 11.50
CA PRO A 100 -5.38 16.11 10.70
C PRO A 100 -4.72 16.03 9.32
N SER A 101 -5.41 16.55 8.31
CA SER A 101 -4.87 16.60 6.96
C SER A 101 -3.59 17.44 6.88
N GLY A 102 -2.65 17.03 6.05
CA GLY A 102 -1.44 17.82 5.78
C GLY A 102 -0.36 17.74 6.85
N VAL A 103 -0.47 16.85 7.86
CA VAL A 103 0.58 16.70 8.89
C VAL A 103 1.12 15.27 8.95
N SER A 104 2.36 15.12 9.41
CA SER A 104 2.97 13.82 9.68
C SER A 104 2.33 13.16 10.90
N ALA A 105 2.41 11.83 10.99
CA ALA A 105 1.90 11.09 12.14
C ALA A 105 2.74 11.35 13.42
N SER A 106 2.09 11.37 14.59
CA SER A 106 2.78 11.30 15.87
C SER A 106 3.37 9.91 16.11
N ARG A 107 4.10 9.73 17.20
CA ARG A 107 4.64 8.42 17.59
C ARG A 107 3.51 7.46 17.98
N GLU A 108 2.54 7.94 18.75
CA GLU A 108 1.38 7.18 19.24
C GLU A 108 0.46 6.75 18.09
N GLU A 109 0.16 7.68 17.18
CA GLU A 109 -0.62 7.41 15.97
C GLU A 109 0.05 6.34 15.11
N LYS A 110 1.36 6.44 14.94
CA LYS A 110 2.13 5.47 14.17
C LYS A 110 2.18 4.10 14.83
N GLU A 111 2.28 4.05 16.16
CA GLU A 111 2.26 2.80 16.93
C GLU A 111 0.88 2.11 16.86
N ALA A 112 -0.22 2.88 16.88
CA ALA A 112 -1.55 2.34 16.65
C ALA A 112 -1.66 1.71 15.24
N ALA A 113 -1.16 2.38 14.20
CA ALA A 113 -1.12 1.81 12.85
C ALA A 113 -0.28 0.52 12.77
N ARG A 114 0.84 0.44 13.51
CA ARG A 114 1.68 -0.76 13.58
C ARG A 114 0.90 -1.95 14.13
N ARG A 115 0.12 -1.74 15.20
CA ARG A 115 -0.72 -2.79 15.79
C ARG A 115 -1.78 -3.29 14.79
N VAL A 116 -2.51 -2.39 14.15
CA VAL A 116 -3.53 -2.76 13.15
C VAL A 116 -2.91 -3.53 11.99
N ALA A 117 -1.79 -3.06 11.42
CA ALA A 117 -1.09 -3.79 10.37
C ALA A 117 -0.65 -5.18 10.83
N GLY A 118 -0.13 -5.31 12.07
CA GLY A 118 0.27 -6.60 12.64
C GLY A 118 -0.89 -7.58 12.80
N MET A 119 -2.04 -7.12 13.31
CA MET A 119 -3.26 -7.94 13.44
C MET A 119 -3.77 -8.38 12.07
N THR A 120 -3.84 -7.46 11.09
CA THR A 120 -4.25 -7.76 9.72
C THR A 120 -3.35 -8.82 9.10
N MET A 121 -2.03 -8.66 9.20
CA MET A 121 -1.05 -9.62 8.69
C MET A 121 -1.26 -11.01 9.32
N LYS A 122 -1.30 -11.10 10.64
CA LYS A 122 -1.50 -12.36 11.36
C LYS A 122 -2.77 -13.06 10.93
N LYS A 123 -3.89 -12.35 10.89
CA LYS A 123 -5.19 -12.92 10.48
C LYS A 123 -5.15 -13.46 9.06
N LEU A 124 -4.64 -12.70 8.10
CA LEU A 124 -4.56 -13.14 6.71
C LEU A 124 -3.64 -14.36 6.57
N MET A 125 -2.51 -14.40 7.26
CA MET A 125 -1.62 -15.57 7.25
C MET A 125 -2.29 -16.81 7.84
N THR A 126 -3.10 -16.70 8.90
CA THR A 126 -3.90 -17.84 9.41
C THR A 126 -4.97 -18.32 8.44
N MET A 127 -5.38 -17.48 7.50
CA MET A 127 -6.32 -17.82 6.42
C MET A 127 -5.61 -18.36 5.16
N GLY A 128 -4.30 -18.59 5.22
CA GLY A 128 -3.51 -19.19 4.14
C GLY A 128 -2.88 -18.19 3.16
N PHE A 129 -2.89 -16.90 3.48
CA PHE A 129 -2.11 -15.92 2.71
C PHE A 129 -0.62 -16.16 2.90
N SER A 130 0.16 -15.92 1.83
CA SER A 130 1.62 -15.90 1.91
C SER A 130 2.11 -14.80 2.86
N GLU A 131 3.37 -14.90 3.30
CA GLU A 131 3.97 -13.84 4.11
C GLU A 131 4.16 -12.56 3.26
N PRO A 132 3.68 -11.39 3.73
CA PRO A 132 3.83 -10.14 2.98
C PRO A 132 5.21 -9.49 3.22
N ILE A 133 5.58 -8.58 2.32
CA ILE A 133 6.56 -7.55 2.64
C ILE A 133 5.89 -6.54 3.57
N VAL A 134 6.54 -6.23 4.69
CA VAL A 134 6.09 -5.20 5.64
C VAL A 134 6.96 -3.98 5.49
N ALA A 135 6.33 -2.81 5.30
CA ALA A 135 7.06 -1.57 5.14
C ALA A 135 6.48 -0.44 6.00
N ASP A 136 7.37 0.45 6.42
CA ASP A 136 7.07 1.73 7.03
C ASP A 136 6.84 2.76 5.93
N SER A 137 5.66 3.35 5.84
CA SER A 137 5.36 4.41 4.87
C SER A 137 5.90 5.80 5.29
N GLY A 138 6.46 5.89 6.51
CA GLY A 138 6.82 7.13 7.18
C GLY A 138 5.72 7.63 8.11
N ASN A 139 4.45 7.42 7.78
CA ASN A 139 3.30 7.84 8.60
C ASN A 139 2.46 6.66 9.11
N GLY A 140 2.33 5.59 8.36
CA GLY A 140 1.62 4.36 8.68
C GLY A 140 2.43 3.14 8.26
N TYR A 141 1.75 2.03 8.00
CA TYR A 141 2.39 0.77 7.63
C TYR A 141 1.71 0.14 6.42
N HIS A 142 2.52 -0.41 5.54
CA HIS A 142 2.11 -1.13 4.35
C HIS A 142 2.35 -2.64 4.52
N LEU A 143 1.37 -3.43 4.10
CA LEU A 143 1.53 -4.86 3.85
C LEU A 143 1.40 -5.06 2.33
N LEU A 144 2.44 -5.60 1.71
CA LEU A 144 2.43 -5.89 0.28
C LEU A 144 2.41 -7.41 0.09
N PHE A 145 1.28 -7.94 -0.34
CA PHE A 145 1.13 -9.33 -0.70
C PHE A 145 1.39 -9.49 -2.19
N HIS A 146 2.32 -10.38 -2.54
CA HIS A 146 2.53 -10.70 -3.95
C HIS A 146 1.32 -11.46 -4.50
N ILE A 147 0.81 -11.03 -5.65
CA ILE A 147 -0.34 -11.62 -6.33
C ILE A 147 -0.12 -11.67 -7.84
N HIS A 148 -0.92 -12.47 -8.52
CA HIS A 148 -1.03 -12.45 -9.98
C HIS A 148 -2.50 -12.22 -10.34
N ALA A 149 -2.84 -10.99 -10.74
CA ALA A 149 -4.21 -10.66 -11.10
C ALA A 149 -4.29 -9.79 -12.36
N SER A 150 -5.35 -10.00 -13.12
CA SER A 150 -5.69 -9.15 -14.26
C SER A 150 -6.19 -7.79 -13.75
N PRO A 151 -5.96 -6.67 -14.48
CA PRO A 151 -6.60 -5.39 -14.17
C PRO A 151 -8.13 -5.45 -14.09
N LYS A 152 -8.77 -6.46 -14.71
CA LYS A 152 -10.22 -6.70 -14.63
C LYS A 152 -10.69 -7.10 -13.23
N GLU A 153 -9.80 -7.57 -12.37
CA GLU A 153 -10.11 -7.96 -10.98
C GLU A 153 -10.12 -6.79 -9.99
N LYS A 154 -9.99 -5.58 -10.50
CA LYS A 154 -10.03 -4.33 -9.73
C LYS A 154 -11.17 -4.28 -8.70
N GLN A 155 -12.39 -4.71 -9.08
CA GLN A 155 -13.53 -4.70 -8.17
C GLN A 155 -13.38 -5.73 -7.03
N VAL A 156 -12.81 -6.90 -7.32
CA VAL A 156 -12.53 -7.91 -6.28
C VAL A 156 -11.56 -7.37 -5.23
N LEU A 157 -10.52 -6.65 -5.67
CA LEU A 157 -9.56 -6.03 -4.75
C LEU A 157 -10.19 -4.89 -3.94
N ALA A 158 -11.10 -4.11 -4.55
CA ALA A 158 -11.86 -3.08 -3.83
C ALA A 158 -12.75 -3.69 -2.76
N ASP A 159 -13.48 -4.76 -3.07
CA ASP A 159 -14.35 -5.45 -2.14
C ASP A 159 -13.55 -6.11 -1.00
N PHE A 160 -12.41 -6.70 -1.32
CA PHE A 160 -11.49 -7.26 -0.34
C PHE A 160 -11.01 -6.20 0.66
N LEU A 161 -10.52 -5.06 0.18
CA LEU A 161 -10.08 -3.97 1.06
C LEU A 161 -11.22 -3.41 1.91
N ALA A 162 -12.43 -3.34 1.36
CA ALA A 162 -13.61 -2.91 2.13
C ALA A 162 -13.95 -3.89 3.26
N VAL A 163 -13.77 -5.20 3.06
CA VAL A 163 -13.92 -6.19 4.13
C VAL A 163 -12.83 -6.02 5.20
N LEU A 164 -11.59 -5.79 4.79
CA LEU A 164 -10.52 -5.53 5.75
C LEU A 164 -10.73 -4.25 6.55
N ASP A 165 -11.27 -3.19 5.92
CA ASP A 165 -11.65 -1.98 6.63
C ASP A 165 -12.71 -2.28 7.69
N MET A 166 -13.73 -3.08 7.37
CA MET A 166 -14.75 -3.52 8.33
C MET A 166 -14.18 -4.34 9.49
N TRP A 167 -13.16 -5.17 9.24
CA TRP A 167 -12.59 -6.06 10.26
C TRP A 167 -11.57 -5.38 11.17
N PHE A 168 -10.76 -4.46 10.63
CA PHE A 168 -9.55 -3.98 11.30
C PHE A 168 -9.48 -2.48 11.53
N SER A 169 -10.29 -1.68 10.83
CA SER A 169 -10.28 -0.24 11.06
C SER A 169 -10.86 0.10 12.45
N THR A 170 -10.25 1.07 13.07
CA THR A 170 -10.63 1.61 14.36
C THR A 170 -10.93 3.12 14.25
N GLU A 171 -11.27 3.77 15.34
CA GLU A 171 -11.35 5.23 15.40
C GLU A 171 -9.99 5.89 15.15
N GLN A 172 -8.89 5.21 15.52
CA GLN A 172 -7.53 5.73 15.43
C GLN A 172 -6.80 5.36 14.14
N VAL A 173 -7.20 4.29 13.46
CA VAL A 173 -6.48 3.76 12.28
C VAL A 173 -7.50 3.28 11.25
N LYS A 174 -7.23 3.58 9.99
CA LYS A 174 -8.03 3.09 8.86
C LYS A 174 -7.20 2.23 7.93
N ILE A 175 -7.82 1.17 7.43
CA ILE A 175 -7.35 0.50 6.23
C ILE A 175 -7.82 1.31 5.03
N ASP A 176 -6.89 1.83 4.23
CA ASP A 176 -7.24 2.65 3.06
C ASP A 176 -7.88 1.78 1.98
N THR A 177 -9.18 1.96 1.77
CA THR A 177 -9.95 1.25 0.75
C THR A 177 -9.77 1.80 -0.66
N ALA A 178 -9.07 2.94 -0.83
CA ALA A 178 -8.89 3.58 -2.13
C ALA A 178 -7.66 3.07 -2.89
N VAL A 179 -6.86 2.17 -2.29
CA VAL A 179 -5.58 1.71 -2.89
C VAL A 179 -5.70 0.53 -3.85
N PHE A 180 -6.90 0.19 -4.29
CA PHE A 180 -7.20 -0.99 -5.12
C PHE A 180 -6.95 -0.82 -6.62
N ASN A 181 -6.79 0.40 -7.11
CA ASN A 181 -6.68 0.64 -8.55
C ASN A 181 -5.34 0.14 -9.14
N PRO A 182 -5.32 -0.34 -10.39
CA PRO A 182 -4.12 -0.91 -11.01
C PRO A 182 -2.92 0.04 -11.02
N ALA A 183 -3.14 1.32 -11.35
CA ALA A 183 -2.08 2.34 -11.39
C ALA A 183 -1.72 2.92 -10.02
N ARG A 184 -2.09 2.23 -8.92
CA ARG A 184 -1.74 2.69 -7.59
C ARG A 184 -0.23 2.85 -7.45
N ILE A 185 0.14 4.02 -6.96
CA ILE A 185 1.51 4.29 -6.54
C ILE A 185 1.65 4.06 -5.03
N THR A 186 2.78 3.52 -4.62
CA THR A 186 3.18 3.38 -3.22
C THR A 186 4.44 4.18 -2.94
N LYS A 187 4.85 4.29 -1.68
CA LYS A 187 6.10 4.97 -1.33
C LYS A 187 7.28 4.39 -2.08
N LEU A 188 8.14 5.26 -2.59
CA LEU A 188 9.49 4.84 -2.98
C LEU A 188 10.28 4.65 -1.69
N TYR A 189 10.36 3.40 -1.22
CA TYR A 189 10.99 3.08 0.06
C TYR A 189 12.46 3.47 0.06
N GLY A 190 12.91 4.04 1.18
CA GLY A 190 14.23 4.65 1.31
C GLY A 190 14.21 6.18 1.18
N THR A 191 13.08 6.77 0.75
CA THR A 191 12.92 8.22 0.67
C THR A 191 12.19 8.79 1.89
N ILE A 192 12.30 10.09 2.12
CA ILE A 192 11.66 10.76 3.25
C ILE A 192 10.20 11.06 2.91
N ALA A 193 9.29 10.72 3.83
CA ALA A 193 7.89 11.14 3.77
C ALA A 193 7.78 12.54 4.38
N THR A 194 7.63 13.54 3.53
CA THR A 194 7.44 14.93 3.92
C THR A 194 5.95 15.28 3.84
N LYS A 195 5.31 15.56 4.98
CA LYS A 195 3.90 15.95 5.03
C LYS A 195 3.73 17.07 6.06
N GLY A 196 3.48 18.27 5.58
CA GLY A 196 3.48 19.48 6.43
C GLY A 196 4.86 19.85 6.99
N ALA A 197 4.88 20.64 8.05
CA ALA A 197 6.10 20.98 8.75
C ALA A 197 6.60 19.77 9.59
N SER A 198 7.91 19.61 9.68
CA SER A 198 8.53 18.66 10.59
C SER A 198 8.65 19.26 11.97
N THR A 199 8.04 18.65 12.98
CA THR A 199 8.14 19.05 14.40
C THR A 199 8.66 17.89 15.24
N PRO A 200 9.11 18.10 16.48
CA PRO A 200 9.51 17.02 17.38
C PRO A 200 8.40 15.99 17.60
N GLU A 201 7.12 16.42 17.67
CA GLU A 201 5.96 15.55 17.89
C GLU A 201 5.53 14.84 16.60
N ARG A 202 5.75 15.48 15.45
CA ARG A 202 5.32 15.04 14.12
C ARG A 202 6.45 15.13 13.08
N PRO A 203 7.56 14.42 13.29
CA PRO A 203 8.74 14.54 12.43
C PRO A 203 8.51 13.91 11.05
N HIS A 204 9.21 14.41 10.06
CA HIS A 204 9.38 13.70 8.80
C HIS A 204 10.18 12.41 9.04
N ARG A 205 9.80 11.32 8.41
CA ARG A 205 10.44 10.01 8.60
C ARG A 205 10.80 9.38 7.26
N ARG A 206 11.90 8.66 7.27
CA ARG A 206 12.27 7.84 6.12
C ARG A 206 11.35 6.63 6.04
N SER A 207 10.76 6.42 4.87
CA SER A 207 10.05 5.19 4.57
C SER A 207 11.03 4.05 4.33
N GLY A 208 10.62 2.81 4.59
CA GLY A 208 11.53 1.68 4.39
C GLY A 208 10.87 0.34 4.57
N ILE A 209 11.49 -0.69 4.01
CA ILE A 209 11.07 -2.08 4.22
C ILE A 209 11.60 -2.52 5.58
N ILE A 210 10.69 -3.02 6.43
CA ILE A 210 11.00 -3.48 7.79
C ILE A 210 11.23 -4.98 7.82
N ARG A 211 10.40 -5.70 7.09
CA ARG A 211 10.43 -7.17 7.04
C ARG A 211 10.10 -7.63 5.63
N LYS A 212 10.81 -8.65 5.19
CA LYS A 212 10.54 -9.38 3.96
C LYS A 212 10.50 -10.87 4.24
N PRO A 213 9.70 -11.64 3.50
CA PRO A 213 9.77 -13.09 3.56
C PRO A 213 11.12 -13.59 3.04
N GLU A 214 11.52 -14.79 3.44
CA GLU A 214 12.71 -15.44 2.88
C GLU A 214 12.53 -15.67 1.37
N LYS A 215 11.32 -16.06 0.98
CA LYS A 215 10.91 -16.23 -0.41
C LYS A 215 9.58 -15.51 -0.65
N VAL A 216 9.53 -14.67 -1.67
CA VAL A 216 8.29 -14.01 -2.09
C VAL A 216 7.42 -15.03 -2.83
N GLU A 217 6.30 -15.40 -2.23
CA GLU A 217 5.34 -16.32 -2.82
C GLU A 217 4.02 -15.60 -3.12
N ALA A 218 3.37 -15.99 -4.22
CA ALA A 218 2.11 -15.38 -4.59
C ALA A 218 0.95 -15.90 -3.73
N THR A 219 0.17 -15.00 -3.16
CA THR A 219 -1.11 -15.31 -2.52
C THR A 219 -2.15 -15.67 -3.60
N SER A 220 -2.89 -16.75 -3.36
CA SER A 220 -3.93 -17.19 -4.27
C SER A 220 -5.08 -16.17 -4.38
N MET A 221 -5.46 -15.82 -5.60
CA MET A 221 -6.64 -14.99 -5.86
C MET A 221 -7.95 -15.62 -5.37
N THR A 222 -8.00 -16.94 -5.19
CA THR A 222 -9.16 -17.62 -4.60
C THR A 222 -9.39 -17.18 -3.16
N LEU A 223 -8.34 -17.06 -2.35
CA LEU A 223 -8.44 -16.56 -0.96
C LEU A 223 -8.97 -15.12 -0.93
N ILE A 224 -8.45 -14.27 -1.81
CA ILE A 224 -8.88 -12.87 -1.93
C ILE A 224 -10.37 -12.80 -2.32
N ARG A 225 -10.81 -13.59 -3.32
CA ARG A 225 -12.22 -13.64 -3.76
C ARG A 225 -13.14 -14.13 -2.66
N ASN A 226 -12.72 -15.13 -1.88
CA ASN A 226 -13.52 -15.67 -0.78
C ASN A 226 -13.80 -14.60 0.27
N ILE A 227 -12.78 -13.81 0.65
CA ILE A 227 -12.96 -12.70 1.59
C ILE A 227 -13.79 -11.58 0.96
N ALA A 228 -13.51 -11.19 -0.30
CA ALA A 228 -14.26 -10.15 -1.00
C ALA A 228 -15.77 -10.46 -1.09
N ALA A 229 -16.14 -11.73 -1.22
CA ALA A 229 -17.53 -12.17 -1.27
C ALA A 229 -18.31 -11.89 0.03
N GLU A 230 -17.63 -11.72 1.16
CA GLU A 230 -18.29 -11.38 2.43
C GLU A 230 -18.88 -9.97 2.41
N ARG A 231 -18.32 -9.06 1.62
CA ARG A 231 -18.91 -7.73 1.43
C ARG A 231 -20.34 -7.81 0.88
N GLN A 232 -20.57 -8.68 -0.10
CA GLN A 232 -21.90 -8.84 -0.72
C GLN A 232 -22.92 -9.39 0.28
N LYS A 233 -22.49 -10.29 1.17
CA LYS A 233 -23.34 -10.82 2.24
C LYS A 233 -23.73 -9.75 3.27
N ALA A 234 -22.79 -8.82 3.56
CA ALA A 234 -23.04 -7.73 4.50
C ALA A 234 -23.93 -6.61 3.92
N VAL A 235 -23.94 -6.43 2.59
CA VAL A 235 -24.71 -5.40 1.88
C VAL A 235 -26.08 -5.90 1.43
N SER A 236 -26.28 -7.21 1.28
CA SER A 236 -27.60 -7.77 0.94
C SER A 236 -28.53 -7.63 2.14
N PRO A 237 -29.69 -6.96 2.02
CA PRO A 237 -30.69 -6.93 3.08
C PRO A 237 -31.12 -8.37 3.35
N GLN A 238 -30.93 -8.88 4.54
CA GLN A 238 -31.63 -10.07 4.98
C GLN A 238 -33.13 -9.73 4.99
N GLU A 239 -33.87 -10.16 4.00
CA GLU A 239 -35.33 -10.28 4.10
C GLU A 239 -35.66 -11.34 5.16
N ASN A 240 -35.64 -10.93 6.41
CA ASN A 240 -36.32 -11.64 7.46
C ASN A 240 -36.71 -10.67 8.59
N PRO A 241 -38.01 -10.26 8.71
CA PRO A 241 -38.46 -9.27 9.67
C PRO A 241 -38.76 -9.85 11.07
N ARG A 242 -38.03 -10.90 11.51
CA ARG A 242 -38.22 -11.42 12.88
C ARG A 242 -36.90 -11.97 13.44
N GLN A 243 -36.02 -11.08 13.84
CA GLN A 243 -35.07 -11.24 14.95
C GLN A 243 -34.14 -10.02 15.01
N ARG A 244 -34.60 -8.97 15.69
CA ARG A 244 -33.68 -7.96 16.22
C ARG A 244 -32.99 -8.59 17.43
N GLY A 245 -31.94 -9.33 17.16
CA GLY A 245 -30.92 -9.78 18.10
C GLY A 245 -29.66 -9.00 17.82
N ALA A 246 -29.03 -8.46 18.86
CA ALA A 246 -27.87 -7.59 18.85
C ALA A 246 -26.86 -7.90 17.76
N ALA A 247 -26.40 -6.86 17.06
CA ALA A 247 -25.19 -6.90 16.25
C ALA A 247 -24.07 -7.45 17.15
N SER A 248 -23.52 -8.60 16.81
CA SER A 248 -22.31 -9.11 17.47
C SER A 248 -21.17 -8.20 17.03
N SER A 249 -20.85 -7.23 17.90
CA SER A 249 -19.57 -6.55 17.81
C SER A 249 -18.49 -7.62 17.88
N PHE A 250 -17.58 -7.65 16.92
CA PHE A 250 -16.40 -8.50 16.99
C PHE A 250 -15.64 -8.10 18.25
N ASP A 251 -15.65 -8.98 19.26
CA ASP A 251 -14.92 -8.78 20.49
C ASP A 251 -13.46 -9.09 20.26
N LEU A 252 -12.68 -8.03 20.08
CA LEU A 252 -11.25 -8.12 19.84
C LEU A 252 -10.50 -8.75 21.03
N ASP A 253 -10.94 -8.43 22.25
CA ASP A 253 -10.27 -8.94 23.46
C ASP A 253 -10.53 -10.44 23.62
N GLN A 254 -11.76 -10.90 23.33
CA GLN A 254 -12.11 -12.31 23.27
C GLN A 254 -11.29 -13.04 22.20
N PHE A 255 -11.14 -12.47 21.01
CA PHE A 255 -10.37 -13.06 19.92
C PHE A 255 -8.88 -13.15 20.27
N LEU A 256 -8.30 -12.14 20.91
CA LEU A 256 -6.90 -12.14 21.33
C LEU A 256 -6.65 -13.21 22.40
N SER A 257 -7.61 -13.37 23.34
CA SER A 257 -7.59 -14.38 24.39
C SER A 257 -7.65 -15.81 23.83
N ASP A 258 -8.59 -16.06 22.91
CA ASP A 258 -8.85 -17.39 22.33
C ASP A 258 -7.67 -17.90 21.47
N HIS A 259 -6.83 -16.98 20.98
CA HIS A 259 -5.71 -17.31 20.10
C HIS A 259 -4.33 -17.11 20.75
N HIS A 260 -4.28 -16.90 22.08
CA HIS A 260 -3.03 -16.68 22.85
C HIS A 260 -2.11 -15.61 22.23
N ILE A 261 -2.68 -14.50 21.79
CA ILE A 261 -1.93 -13.41 21.18
C ILE A 261 -1.66 -12.34 22.24
N GLU A 262 -0.44 -12.33 22.78
CA GLU A 262 0.04 -11.21 23.60
C GLU A 262 0.29 -9.98 22.70
N VAL A 263 -0.25 -8.82 23.11
CA VAL A 263 -0.14 -7.54 22.40
C VAL A 263 1.02 -6.70 22.96
#